data_e06a25e7b6d7b757ff8f92a5193a116d
#
_entry.id   e06a25e7b6d7b757ff8f92a5193a116d
#
_cell.length_a   1.000
_cell.length_b   1.000
_cell.length_c   1.000
_cell.angle_alpha   90.00
_cell.angle_beta   90.00
_cell.angle_gamma   90.00
#
_symmetry.space_group_name_H-M   'P 1'
#
loop_
_entity.id
_entity.type
_entity.pdbx_description
1 polymer ?
#
loop_
_entity_poly.entity_id
_entity_poly.type
_entity_poly.pdbx_seq_one_letter_code
_entity_poly.pdbx_strand_id
1 'polypeptide(L)'
;METQKSKRSAFSGKIGFVLSAAGASVGLGNIWRFPYLAAKYGGGIFLLVYILLAVTFGYTMIVAETALGRMTKKSPVGAYASFGKGKGRALGGWINAIIPILIVPYYSVIGGWVIRYLSAYVSGHGSELAQDGYFSGFISSGLSAEVCFLIFTIFTLVIIFAGVRNGVERVSKLMMPVLVVLSVIIAVYSVTRPGALAGVKYFLVPNVANFSWMTVVTAMGQMFYSLSIAMGILVTFGSYMKEDVSIEESTENVEIFDTAIAIMAGLMIIPAVFSFSGGDPDTLQAGPSLMFITIPKVFESMGFGHVVGVLFFLLVLFAAITSSIALTESAVSTFEDELGWNRQKATGCIGVIMVALGSLSALGYGPLAGVTVFGMQFLDFFDFLTNSVMMPIAAIATCLLVSRVIGVEKIEAEVTADEKPFRRKKIFNFMIRYLGPVFAAIILVSSVANALGWISM
;
A
#
# COMPACT_ATOMS: atom_id res chain seq x y z
N MET A 1 35.83 5.22 24.37
CA MET A 1 35.44 5.45 22.96
C MET A 1 33.93 5.66 22.97
N GLU A 2 33.47 6.91 23.02
CA GLU A 2 32.09 7.25 22.83
C GLU A 2 31.74 6.95 21.36
N THR A 3 30.94 5.92 21.14
CA THR A 3 30.32 5.67 19.84
C THR A 3 29.47 6.88 19.50
N GLN A 4 29.92 7.70 18.54
CA GLN A 4 29.08 8.72 17.94
C GLN A 4 27.77 8.04 17.49
N LYS A 5 26.69 8.24 18.28
CA LYS A 5 25.34 7.88 17.83
C LYS A 5 25.10 8.62 16.53
N SER A 6 25.10 7.90 15.42
CA SER A 6 24.70 8.43 14.12
C SER A 6 23.38 9.16 14.29
N LYS A 7 23.37 10.44 13.98
CA LYS A 7 22.15 11.26 14.10
C LYS A 7 21.09 10.65 13.17
N ARG A 8 19.95 10.19 13.73
CA ARG A 8 18.85 9.62 12.95
C ARG A 8 18.49 10.53 11.78
N SER A 9 18.29 9.97 10.60
CA SER A 9 17.81 10.72 9.44
C SER A 9 16.48 11.41 9.77
N ALA A 10 16.23 12.59 9.19
CA ALA A 10 15.00 13.34 9.43
C ALA A 10 14.47 13.92 8.13
N PHE A 11 13.15 13.93 7.98
CA PHE A 11 12.47 14.69 6.92
C PHE A 11 12.73 16.19 7.05
N SER A 12 12.64 16.92 5.94
CA SER A 12 12.86 18.37 5.93
C SER A 12 11.81 19.14 6.75
N GLY A 13 10.59 18.59 6.85
CA GLY A 13 9.46 19.16 7.60
C GLY A 13 8.15 18.45 7.29
N LYS A 14 7.00 19.08 7.60
CA LYS A 14 5.64 18.52 7.44
C LYS A 14 5.40 18.00 6.01
N ILE A 15 5.68 18.80 4.98
CA ILE A 15 5.46 18.42 3.57
C ILE A 15 6.28 17.19 3.20
N GLY A 16 7.53 17.10 3.66
CA GLY A 16 8.38 15.93 3.43
C GLY A 16 7.80 14.66 4.03
N PHE A 17 7.35 14.71 5.28
CA PHE A 17 6.70 13.59 5.93
C PHE A 17 5.38 13.21 5.22
N VAL A 18 4.48 14.18 5.02
CA VAL A 18 3.14 13.94 4.44
C VAL A 18 3.23 13.32 3.05
N LEU A 19 4.06 13.88 2.14
CA LEU A 19 4.17 13.34 0.79
C LEU A 19 4.89 11.99 0.75
N SER A 20 5.82 11.73 1.67
CA SER A 20 6.45 10.40 1.78
C SER A 20 5.48 9.36 2.34
N ALA A 21 4.73 9.69 3.40
CA ALA A 21 3.74 8.80 4.00
C ALA A 21 2.52 8.59 3.08
N ALA A 22 2.03 9.64 2.41
CA ALA A 22 1.00 9.51 1.38
C ALA A 22 1.50 8.67 0.19
N GLY A 23 2.76 8.84 -0.23
CA GLY A 23 3.37 8.00 -1.28
C GLY A 23 3.54 6.54 -0.86
N ALA A 24 3.72 6.28 0.44
CA ALA A 24 3.69 4.91 0.96
C ALA A 24 2.28 4.30 0.88
N SER A 25 1.25 5.09 1.24
CA SER A 25 -0.15 4.66 1.26
C SER A 25 -0.74 4.56 -0.15
N VAL A 26 -0.50 5.55 -1.00
CA VAL A 26 -0.98 5.55 -2.39
C VAL A 26 -0.16 4.58 -3.25
N GLY A 27 -0.65 3.38 -3.41
CA GLY A 27 0.03 2.30 -4.11
C GLY A 27 -0.86 1.56 -5.11
N LEU A 28 -0.40 0.39 -5.49
CA LEU A 28 -1.14 -0.50 -6.39
C LEU A 28 -2.51 -0.88 -5.83
N GLY A 29 -2.65 -0.95 -4.50
CA GLY A 29 -3.89 -1.27 -3.82
C GLY A 29 -5.02 -0.26 -4.07
N ASN A 30 -4.71 1.04 -4.21
CA ASN A 30 -5.68 2.06 -4.54
C ASN A 30 -6.12 1.97 -6.01
N ILE A 31 -5.20 1.56 -6.91
CA ILE A 31 -5.44 1.66 -8.34
C ILE A 31 -6.18 0.44 -8.89
N TRP A 32 -5.89 -0.77 -8.41
CA TRP A 32 -6.59 -1.95 -8.92
C TRP A 32 -7.54 -2.61 -7.92
N ARG A 33 -7.07 -2.79 -6.65
CA ARG A 33 -7.83 -3.56 -5.66
C ARG A 33 -9.07 -2.79 -5.20
N PHE A 34 -8.92 -1.50 -4.93
CA PHE A 34 -10.03 -0.66 -4.48
C PHE A 34 -11.17 -0.58 -5.49
N PRO A 35 -10.93 -0.25 -6.80
CA PRO A 35 -12.01 -0.20 -7.79
C PRO A 35 -12.72 -1.55 -7.98
N TYR A 36 -11.96 -2.64 -7.99
CA TYR A 36 -12.53 -3.99 -8.06
C TYR A 36 -13.46 -4.28 -6.86
N LEU A 37 -12.97 -4.06 -5.64
CA LEU A 37 -13.76 -4.31 -4.44
C LEU A 37 -14.98 -3.38 -4.36
N ALA A 38 -14.83 -2.13 -4.73
CA ALA A 38 -15.93 -1.18 -4.77
C ALA A 38 -17.02 -1.65 -5.75
N ALA A 39 -16.62 -2.10 -6.94
CA ALA A 39 -17.61 -2.60 -7.91
C ALA A 39 -18.28 -3.89 -7.46
N LYS A 40 -17.52 -4.85 -6.92
CA LYS A 40 -18.04 -6.14 -6.49
C LYS A 40 -18.92 -6.06 -5.23
N TYR A 41 -18.62 -5.15 -4.30
CA TYR A 41 -19.24 -5.11 -2.98
C TYR A 41 -20.14 -3.88 -2.76
N GLY A 42 -20.78 -3.37 -3.82
CA GLY A 42 -21.91 -2.47 -3.72
C GLY A 42 -21.67 -1.02 -4.11
N GLY A 43 -20.55 -0.69 -4.78
CA GLY A 43 -20.29 0.64 -5.33
C GLY A 43 -20.25 1.72 -4.26
N GLY A 44 -21.19 2.67 -4.30
CA GLY A 44 -21.24 3.80 -3.39
C GLY A 44 -21.42 3.43 -1.91
N ILE A 45 -22.08 2.30 -1.59
CA ILE A 45 -22.16 1.84 -0.19
C ILE A 45 -20.83 1.30 0.31
N PHE A 46 -20.04 0.64 -0.54
CA PHE A 46 -18.66 0.24 -0.21
C PHE A 46 -17.79 1.48 0.04
N LEU A 47 -17.88 2.49 -0.84
CA LEU A 47 -17.15 3.75 -0.68
C LEU A 47 -17.48 4.44 0.65
N LEU A 48 -18.77 4.50 1.00
CA LEU A 48 -19.20 5.09 2.28
C LEU A 48 -18.60 4.35 3.48
N VAL A 49 -18.69 3.02 3.48
CA VAL A 49 -18.10 2.19 4.55
C VAL A 49 -16.58 2.36 4.61
N TYR A 50 -15.91 2.38 3.46
CA TYR A 50 -14.46 2.61 3.38
C TYR A 50 -14.05 3.95 4.01
N ILE A 51 -14.75 5.05 3.65
CA ILE A 51 -14.48 6.39 4.22
C ILE A 51 -14.68 6.38 5.73
N LEU A 52 -15.77 5.80 6.23
CA LEU A 52 -16.04 5.72 7.68
C LEU A 52 -14.92 4.96 8.41
N LEU A 53 -14.42 3.88 7.83
CA LEU A 53 -13.31 3.11 8.39
C LEU A 53 -11.99 3.88 8.32
N ALA A 54 -11.72 4.59 7.23
CA ALA A 54 -10.51 5.39 7.07
C ALA A 54 -10.43 6.50 8.11
N VAL A 55 -11.53 7.28 8.31
CA VAL A 55 -11.57 8.40 9.28
C VAL A 55 -11.65 7.96 10.75
N THR A 56 -11.87 6.68 11.02
CA THR A 56 -11.94 6.14 12.37
C THR A 56 -10.76 5.23 12.68
N PHE A 57 -10.76 4.01 12.18
CA PHE A 57 -9.73 3.02 12.46
C PHE A 57 -8.42 3.33 11.73
N GLY A 58 -8.49 3.69 10.45
CA GLY A 58 -7.31 4.08 9.67
C GLY A 58 -6.55 5.23 10.32
N TYR A 59 -7.26 6.33 10.59
CA TYR A 59 -6.73 7.47 11.33
C TYR A 59 -6.07 7.06 12.65
N THR A 60 -6.76 6.23 13.44
CA THR A 60 -6.26 5.77 14.75
C THR A 60 -4.93 5.04 14.64
N MET A 61 -4.80 4.14 13.67
CA MET A 61 -3.58 3.37 13.47
C MET A 61 -2.44 4.23 12.96
N ILE A 62 -2.69 5.15 12.01
CA ILE A 62 -1.66 6.09 11.52
C ILE A 62 -1.11 6.93 12.66
N VAL A 63 -1.99 7.51 13.51
CA VAL A 63 -1.58 8.28 14.69
C VAL A 63 -0.76 7.41 15.64
N ALA A 64 -1.23 6.20 15.96
CA ALA A 64 -0.56 5.32 16.91
C ALA A 64 0.85 4.94 16.45
N GLU A 65 1.01 4.52 15.21
CA GLU A 65 2.30 4.08 14.66
C GLU A 65 3.25 5.26 14.45
N THR A 66 2.76 6.40 13.95
CA THR A 66 3.58 7.61 13.78
C THR A 66 4.05 8.15 15.13
N ALA A 67 3.18 8.22 16.15
CA ALA A 67 3.55 8.64 17.49
C ALA A 67 4.58 7.68 18.10
N LEU A 68 4.37 6.37 17.98
CA LEU A 68 5.32 5.34 18.45
C LEU A 68 6.71 5.55 17.85
N GLY A 69 6.78 5.78 16.54
CA GLY A 69 8.03 6.06 15.84
C GLY A 69 8.68 7.36 16.32
N ARG A 70 7.92 8.47 16.44
CA ARG A 70 8.42 9.78 16.82
C ARG A 70 8.94 9.79 18.26
N MET A 71 8.21 9.19 19.21
CA MET A 71 8.60 9.06 20.61
C MET A 71 9.92 8.32 20.81
N THR A 72 10.11 7.24 20.01
CA THR A 72 11.23 6.33 20.23
C THR A 72 12.44 6.63 19.36
N LYS A 73 12.24 7.32 18.23
CA LYS A 73 13.26 7.57 17.18
C LYS A 73 13.95 6.29 16.71
N LYS A 74 13.19 5.19 16.62
CA LYS A 74 13.68 3.86 16.24
C LYS A 74 12.78 3.21 15.20
N SER A 75 13.33 2.20 14.51
CA SER A 75 12.58 1.26 13.68
C SER A 75 11.61 0.40 14.51
N PRO A 76 10.69 -0.35 13.90
CA PRO A 76 9.64 -1.06 14.63
C PRO A 76 10.14 -1.94 15.78
N VAL A 77 11.21 -2.72 15.59
CA VAL A 77 11.75 -3.61 16.63
C VAL A 77 12.23 -2.80 17.85
N GLY A 78 13.07 -1.81 17.60
CA GLY A 78 13.60 -0.93 18.64
C GLY A 78 12.52 -0.09 19.30
N ALA A 79 11.47 0.34 18.55
CA ALA A 79 10.35 1.09 19.07
C ALA A 79 9.56 0.26 20.11
N TYR A 80 9.21 -0.97 19.78
CA TYR A 80 8.53 -1.89 20.70
C TYR A 80 9.39 -2.23 21.93
N ALA A 81 10.69 -2.48 21.74
CA ALA A 81 11.63 -2.81 22.80
C ALA A 81 11.83 -1.65 23.80
N SER A 82 11.59 -0.40 23.40
CA SER A 82 11.74 0.78 24.26
C SER A 82 10.77 0.79 25.45
N PHE A 83 9.67 0.03 25.39
CA PHE A 83 8.67 -0.07 26.46
C PHE A 83 8.77 -1.33 27.30
N GLY A 84 9.90 -2.01 27.29
CA GLY A 84 10.27 -3.12 28.18
C GLY A 84 10.57 -4.44 27.46
N LYS A 85 11.18 -5.38 28.20
CA LYS A 85 11.75 -6.64 27.69
C LYS A 85 10.75 -7.82 27.75
N GLY A 86 9.54 -7.71 27.21
CA GLY A 86 8.60 -8.83 27.16
C GLY A 86 8.67 -9.59 25.83
N LYS A 87 8.56 -10.95 25.84
CA LYS A 87 8.56 -11.76 24.61
C LYS A 87 7.50 -11.32 23.58
N GLY A 88 6.29 -10.99 24.04
CA GLY A 88 5.22 -10.52 23.16
C GLY A 88 5.51 -9.16 22.48
N ARG A 89 6.23 -8.27 23.16
CA ARG A 89 6.67 -6.98 22.59
C ARG A 89 7.73 -7.18 21.51
N ALA A 90 8.71 -8.02 21.81
CA ALA A 90 9.72 -8.39 20.83
C ALA A 90 9.06 -9.00 19.57
N LEU A 91 8.12 -9.93 19.75
CA LEU A 91 7.39 -10.54 18.65
C LEU A 91 6.62 -9.51 17.83
N GLY A 92 5.86 -8.58 18.46
CA GLY A 92 5.12 -7.53 17.77
C GLY A 92 6.04 -6.61 16.94
N GLY A 93 7.19 -6.21 17.49
CA GLY A 93 8.20 -5.42 16.79
C GLY A 93 8.78 -6.16 15.58
N TRP A 94 9.15 -7.42 15.74
CA TRP A 94 9.70 -8.24 14.66
C TRP A 94 8.67 -8.55 13.56
N ILE A 95 7.40 -8.81 13.91
CA ILE A 95 6.36 -9.00 12.89
C ILE A 95 6.23 -7.74 12.02
N ASN A 96 6.12 -6.55 12.65
CA ASN A 96 6.07 -5.28 11.92
C ASN A 96 7.31 -5.05 11.03
N ALA A 97 8.49 -5.51 11.46
CA ALA A 97 9.73 -5.34 10.71
C ALA A 97 9.90 -6.34 9.55
N ILE A 98 9.40 -7.57 9.71
CA ILE A 98 9.51 -8.64 8.70
C ILE A 98 8.53 -8.41 7.55
N ILE A 99 7.34 -7.85 7.82
CA ILE A 99 6.31 -7.60 6.80
C ILE A 99 6.88 -6.86 5.58
N PRO A 100 7.51 -5.67 5.69
CA PRO A 100 8.03 -4.98 4.51
C PRO A 100 9.16 -5.74 3.82
N ILE A 101 9.97 -6.53 4.56
CA ILE A 101 11.02 -7.37 3.99
C ILE A 101 10.45 -8.46 3.08
N LEU A 102 9.25 -9.00 3.41
CA LEU A 102 8.58 -10.00 2.59
C LEU A 102 7.72 -9.40 1.48
N ILE A 103 7.14 -8.21 1.69
CA ILE A 103 6.29 -7.56 0.68
C ILE A 103 7.13 -7.01 -0.48
N VAL A 104 8.21 -6.29 -0.20
CA VAL A 104 8.95 -5.56 -1.25
C VAL A 104 9.49 -6.46 -2.37
N PRO A 105 9.91 -7.72 -2.16
CA PRO A 105 10.30 -8.61 -3.24
C PRO A 105 9.20 -8.86 -4.28
N TYR A 106 8.04 -9.37 -3.85
CA TYR A 106 6.94 -9.67 -4.79
C TYR A 106 6.27 -8.40 -5.32
N TYR A 107 6.21 -7.34 -4.53
CA TYR A 107 5.72 -6.04 -4.98
C TYR A 107 6.55 -5.46 -6.12
N SER A 108 7.88 -5.66 -6.07
CA SER A 108 8.80 -5.26 -7.15
C SER A 108 8.61 -6.07 -8.42
N VAL A 109 8.15 -7.32 -8.35
CA VAL A 109 7.77 -8.11 -9.53
C VAL A 109 6.59 -7.45 -10.25
N ILE A 110 5.57 -7.05 -9.50
CA ILE A 110 4.41 -6.35 -10.07
C ILE A 110 4.83 -4.98 -10.64
N GLY A 111 5.74 -4.26 -9.96
CA GLY A 111 6.35 -3.05 -10.49
C GLY A 111 7.08 -3.28 -11.82
N GLY A 112 7.73 -4.42 -11.98
CA GLY A 112 8.33 -4.87 -13.24
C GLY A 112 7.29 -5.08 -14.35
N TRP A 113 6.13 -5.66 -14.02
CA TRP A 113 5.03 -5.80 -14.99
C TRP A 113 4.52 -4.45 -15.47
N VAL A 114 4.44 -3.45 -14.57
CA VAL A 114 4.08 -2.08 -14.92
C VAL A 114 5.09 -1.47 -15.89
N ILE A 115 6.40 -1.68 -15.69
CA ILE A 115 7.45 -1.23 -16.62
C ILE A 115 7.24 -1.84 -18.00
N ARG A 116 6.95 -3.15 -18.09
CA ARG A 116 6.68 -3.81 -19.37
C ARG A 116 5.52 -3.16 -20.11
N TYR A 117 4.41 -2.93 -19.44
CA TYR A 117 3.22 -2.33 -20.01
C TYR A 117 3.45 -0.88 -20.44
N LEU A 118 4.07 -0.07 -19.58
CA LEU A 118 4.43 1.30 -19.93
C LEU A 118 5.35 1.33 -21.16
N SER A 119 6.38 0.48 -21.22
CA SER A 119 7.30 0.42 -22.33
C SER A 119 6.60 0.05 -23.65
N ALA A 120 5.65 -0.88 -23.61
CA ALA A 120 4.86 -1.27 -24.79
C ALA A 120 3.96 -0.12 -25.27
N TYR A 121 3.29 0.60 -24.36
CA TYR A 121 2.52 1.78 -24.75
C TYR A 121 3.42 2.89 -25.33
N VAL A 122 4.54 3.22 -24.70
CA VAL A 122 5.47 4.26 -25.19
C VAL A 122 6.07 3.90 -26.57
N SER A 123 6.32 2.61 -26.82
CA SER A 123 6.87 2.13 -28.11
C SER A 123 5.82 1.90 -29.20
N GLY A 124 4.55 2.20 -28.96
CA GLY A 124 3.49 2.08 -29.95
C GLY A 124 2.86 0.68 -30.09
N HIS A 125 3.20 -0.26 -29.18
CA HIS A 125 2.69 -1.63 -29.16
C HIS A 125 1.53 -1.84 -28.16
N GLY A 126 0.79 -0.77 -27.84
CA GLY A 126 -0.30 -0.82 -26.86
C GLY A 126 -1.42 -1.80 -27.23
N SER A 127 -1.74 -1.95 -28.52
CA SER A 127 -2.76 -2.89 -29.01
C SER A 127 -2.43 -4.36 -28.75
N GLU A 128 -1.13 -4.72 -28.70
CA GLU A 128 -0.71 -6.07 -28.37
C GLU A 128 -1.09 -6.46 -26.94
N LEU A 129 -1.10 -5.48 -26.00
CA LEU A 129 -1.44 -5.69 -24.61
C LEU A 129 -2.91 -6.08 -24.38
N ALA A 130 -3.79 -5.73 -25.32
CA ALA A 130 -5.21 -6.07 -25.29
C ALA A 130 -5.51 -7.49 -25.81
N GLN A 131 -4.51 -8.16 -26.40
CA GLN A 131 -4.69 -9.51 -26.95
C GLN A 131 -4.85 -10.55 -25.83
N ASP A 132 -5.71 -11.53 -26.06
CA ASP A 132 -5.89 -12.64 -25.14
C ASP A 132 -4.59 -13.43 -24.99
N GLY A 133 -4.23 -13.72 -23.74
CA GLY A 133 -3.03 -14.47 -23.43
C GLY A 133 -1.73 -13.66 -23.39
N TYR A 134 -1.73 -12.36 -23.74
CA TYR A 134 -0.51 -11.55 -23.69
C TYR A 134 0.08 -11.53 -22.29
N PHE A 135 -0.72 -11.18 -21.26
CA PHE A 135 -0.26 -11.12 -19.88
C PHE A 135 0.25 -12.46 -19.38
N SER A 136 -0.49 -13.55 -19.59
CA SER A 136 -0.07 -14.89 -19.17
C SER A 136 1.21 -15.35 -19.91
N GLY A 137 1.32 -15.05 -21.20
CA GLY A 137 2.54 -15.30 -21.98
C GLY A 137 3.74 -14.51 -21.45
N PHE A 138 3.55 -13.25 -21.07
CA PHE A 138 4.61 -12.42 -20.50
C PHE A 138 5.09 -12.94 -19.15
N ILE A 139 4.19 -13.19 -18.19
CA ILE A 139 4.59 -13.64 -16.84
C ILE A 139 5.18 -15.06 -16.85
N SER A 140 4.81 -15.90 -17.81
CA SER A 140 5.37 -17.25 -17.97
C SER A 140 6.70 -17.27 -18.74
N SER A 141 7.08 -16.17 -19.38
CA SER A 141 8.31 -16.10 -20.21
C SER A 141 9.62 -16.21 -19.39
N GLY A 142 9.56 -16.19 -18.06
CA GLY A 142 10.71 -16.25 -17.16
C GLY A 142 11.68 -15.09 -17.35
N LEU A 143 12.46 -15.09 -18.43
CA LEU A 143 13.50 -14.08 -18.64
C LEU A 143 12.94 -12.66 -18.77
N SER A 144 11.87 -12.46 -19.53
CA SER A 144 11.29 -11.12 -19.74
C SER A 144 10.70 -10.54 -18.44
N ALA A 145 10.00 -11.38 -17.66
CA ALA A 145 9.44 -10.99 -16.38
C ALA A 145 10.56 -10.66 -15.36
N GLU A 146 11.61 -11.50 -15.33
CA GLU A 146 12.78 -11.32 -14.44
C GLU A 146 13.54 -10.02 -14.75
N VAL A 147 13.81 -9.72 -16.02
CA VAL A 147 14.51 -8.49 -16.43
C VAL A 147 13.73 -7.25 -16.00
N CYS A 148 12.42 -7.21 -16.22
CA CYS A 148 11.57 -6.09 -15.81
C CYS A 148 11.55 -5.92 -14.29
N PHE A 149 11.46 -7.03 -13.55
CA PHE A 149 11.56 -7.04 -12.08
C PHE A 149 12.89 -6.48 -11.60
N LEU A 150 14.01 -6.92 -12.17
CA LEU A 150 15.34 -6.42 -11.79
C LEU A 150 15.50 -4.93 -12.08
N ILE A 151 14.99 -4.42 -13.20
CA ILE A 151 15.02 -2.98 -13.52
C ILE A 151 14.28 -2.20 -12.43
N PHE A 152 13.07 -2.61 -12.06
CA PHE A 152 12.30 -1.95 -11.00
C PHE A 152 13.02 -1.99 -9.65
N THR A 153 13.58 -3.16 -9.29
CA THR A 153 14.33 -3.37 -8.04
C THR A 153 15.56 -2.46 -7.98
N ILE A 154 16.37 -2.41 -9.04
CA ILE A 154 17.55 -1.56 -9.11
C ILE A 154 17.15 -0.08 -8.96
N PHE A 155 16.09 0.36 -9.64
CA PHE A 155 15.62 1.73 -9.53
C PHE A 155 15.20 2.08 -8.09
N THR A 156 14.48 1.20 -7.41
CA THR A 156 14.12 1.35 -5.99
C THR A 156 15.37 1.45 -5.11
N LEU A 157 16.33 0.54 -5.27
CA LEU A 157 17.55 0.51 -4.47
C LEU A 157 18.42 1.77 -4.66
N VAL A 158 18.55 2.28 -5.89
CA VAL A 158 19.26 3.53 -6.17
C VAL A 158 18.69 4.70 -5.37
N ILE A 159 17.37 4.80 -5.30
CA ILE A 159 16.70 5.84 -4.50
C ILE A 159 17.00 5.66 -3.01
N ILE A 160 16.95 4.42 -2.52
CA ILE A 160 17.23 4.12 -1.10
C ILE A 160 18.69 4.41 -0.74
N PHE A 161 19.65 4.10 -1.61
CA PHE A 161 21.05 4.47 -1.41
C PHE A 161 21.26 5.99 -1.26
N ALA A 162 20.45 6.82 -1.92
CA ALA A 162 20.53 8.28 -1.80
C ALA A 162 20.08 8.82 -0.43
N GLY A 163 19.43 7.98 0.40
CA GLY A 163 19.02 8.30 1.77
C GLY A 163 17.60 8.86 1.88
N VAL A 164 17.17 9.11 3.12
CA VAL A 164 15.80 9.55 3.41
C VAL A 164 15.48 10.88 2.74
N ARG A 165 16.30 11.90 2.97
CA ARG A 165 16.03 13.26 2.50
C ARG A 165 16.26 13.44 1.00
N ASN A 166 17.36 12.91 0.48
CA ASN A 166 17.77 13.10 -0.93
C ASN A 166 17.14 12.04 -1.86
N GLY A 167 16.75 10.88 -1.34
CA GLY A 167 16.11 9.79 -2.05
C GLY A 167 14.59 9.78 -1.79
N VAL A 168 14.17 9.20 -0.69
CA VAL A 168 12.74 8.95 -0.37
C VAL A 168 11.90 10.22 -0.45
N GLU A 169 12.28 11.26 0.29
CA GLU A 169 11.52 12.51 0.36
C GLU A 169 11.51 13.27 -0.97
N ARG A 170 12.67 13.38 -1.63
CA ARG A 170 12.79 14.11 -2.90
C ARG A 170 11.97 13.46 -4.00
N VAL A 171 12.01 12.14 -4.09
CA VAL A 171 11.25 11.38 -5.09
C VAL A 171 9.74 11.49 -4.81
N SER A 172 9.31 11.34 -3.54
CA SER A 172 7.91 11.50 -3.17
C SER A 172 7.38 12.90 -3.45
N LYS A 173 8.18 13.95 -3.18
CA LYS A 173 7.82 15.35 -3.48
C LYS A 173 7.62 15.62 -4.96
N LEU A 174 8.32 14.90 -5.83
CA LEU A 174 8.17 15.03 -7.28
C LEU A 174 7.01 14.17 -7.79
N MET A 175 6.97 12.89 -7.39
CA MET A 175 6.03 11.93 -7.97
C MET A 175 4.58 12.12 -7.49
N MET A 176 4.36 12.48 -6.22
CA MET A 176 3.01 12.60 -5.69
C MET A 176 2.17 13.69 -6.35
N PRO A 177 2.64 14.94 -6.55
CA PRO A 177 1.86 15.93 -7.29
C PRO A 177 1.58 15.52 -8.74
N VAL A 178 2.54 14.91 -9.44
CA VAL A 178 2.35 14.44 -10.81
C VAL A 178 1.30 13.31 -10.84
N LEU A 179 1.35 12.38 -9.89
CA LEU A 179 0.37 11.30 -9.75
C LEU A 179 -1.05 11.88 -9.58
N VAL A 180 -1.23 12.89 -8.72
CA VAL A 180 -2.53 13.58 -8.54
C VAL A 180 -3.01 14.19 -9.85
N VAL A 181 -2.15 14.91 -10.57
CA VAL A 181 -2.51 15.52 -11.86
C VAL A 181 -2.91 14.45 -12.88
N LEU A 182 -2.13 13.38 -13.00
CA LEU A 182 -2.43 12.27 -13.92
C LEU A 182 -3.76 11.60 -13.55
N SER A 183 -4.03 11.38 -12.26
CA SER A 183 -5.29 10.77 -11.80
C SER A 183 -6.51 11.64 -12.18
N VAL A 184 -6.40 12.96 -12.03
CA VAL A 184 -7.47 13.90 -12.44
C VAL A 184 -7.70 13.83 -13.96
N ILE A 185 -6.64 13.90 -14.77
CA ILE A 185 -6.75 13.85 -16.23
C ILE A 185 -7.45 12.56 -16.68
N ILE A 186 -7.01 11.42 -16.17
CA ILE A 186 -7.57 10.11 -16.56
C ILE A 186 -9.01 9.95 -16.06
N ALA A 187 -9.32 10.39 -14.83
CA ALA A 187 -10.68 10.33 -14.30
C ALA A 187 -11.63 11.21 -15.12
N VAL A 188 -11.26 12.46 -15.46
CA VAL A 188 -12.05 13.32 -16.32
C VAL A 188 -12.28 12.68 -17.68
N TYR A 189 -11.24 12.10 -18.27
CA TYR A 189 -11.39 11.38 -19.53
C TYR A 189 -12.36 10.21 -19.41
N SER A 190 -12.25 9.38 -18.36
CA SER A 190 -13.08 8.20 -18.12
C SER A 190 -14.56 8.57 -17.95
N VAL A 191 -14.88 9.56 -17.10
CA VAL A 191 -16.27 9.95 -16.80
C VAL A 191 -16.96 10.63 -17.97
N THR A 192 -16.22 11.14 -18.96
CA THR A 192 -16.77 11.78 -20.16
C THR A 192 -17.07 10.79 -21.29
N ARG A 193 -16.84 9.48 -21.12
CA ARG A 193 -17.13 8.48 -22.15
C ARG A 193 -18.64 8.20 -22.25
N PRO A 194 -19.12 7.88 -23.44
CA PRO A 194 -20.51 7.43 -23.61
C PRO A 194 -20.81 6.22 -22.71
N GLY A 195 -21.91 6.26 -21.97
CA GLY A 195 -22.27 5.19 -21.02
C GLY A 195 -21.59 5.23 -19.65
N ALA A 196 -20.54 6.05 -19.46
CA ALA A 196 -19.79 6.15 -18.21
C ALA A 196 -20.62 6.64 -17.01
N LEU A 197 -21.68 7.44 -17.25
CA LEU A 197 -22.52 8.02 -16.18
C LEU A 197 -23.15 6.96 -15.28
N ALA A 198 -23.51 5.79 -15.83
CA ALA A 198 -24.02 4.67 -15.04
C ALA A 198 -23.00 4.18 -14.02
N GLY A 199 -21.73 4.05 -14.42
CA GLY A 199 -20.62 3.69 -13.55
C GLY A 199 -20.32 4.76 -12.49
N VAL A 200 -20.35 6.04 -12.87
CA VAL A 200 -20.21 7.16 -11.92
C VAL A 200 -21.28 7.10 -10.84
N LYS A 201 -22.55 6.95 -11.27
CA LYS A 201 -23.70 6.86 -10.36
C LYS A 201 -23.57 5.63 -9.44
N TYR A 202 -23.22 4.47 -10.00
CA TYR A 202 -23.02 3.24 -9.23
C TYR A 202 -21.95 3.41 -8.16
N PHE A 203 -20.84 4.05 -8.50
CA PHE A 203 -19.69 4.21 -7.59
C PHE A 203 -19.89 5.30 -6.54
N LEU A 204 -20.53 6.42 -6.87
CA LEU A 204 -20.63 7.56 -5.94
C LEU A 204 -21.91 7.59 -5.12
N VAL A 205 -23.00 6.97 -5.61
CA VAL A 205 -24.31 7.03 -4.92
C VAL A 205 -24.49 5.78 -4.06
N PRO A 206 -24.52 5.93 -2.72
CA PRO A 206 -24.77 4.81 -1.83
C PRO A 206 -26.15 4.19 -2.07
N ASN A 207 -26.20 2.88 -2.30
CA ASN A 207 -27.43 2.13 -2.39
C ASN A 207 -27.45 1.04 -1.31
N VAL A 208 -28.32 1.20 -0.31
CA VAL A 208 -28.43 0.29 0.82
C VAL A 208 -28.85 -1.13 0.38
N ALA A 209 -29.57 -1.25 -0.75
CA ALA A 209 -29.92 -2.57 -1.29
C ALA A 209 -28.71 -3.41 -1.70
N ASN A 210 -27.58 -2.77 -2.00
CA ASN A 210 -26.32 -3.43 -2.35
C ASN A 210 -25.44 -3.72 -1.13
N PHE A 211 -25.91 -3.41 0.08
CA PHE A 211 -25.14 -3.65 1.31
C PHE A 211 -25.10 -5.14 1.66
N SER A 212 -23.93 -5.62 2.02
CA SER A 212 -23.72 -6.94 2.61
C SER A 212 -22.72 -6.86 3.76
N TRP A 213 -22.66 -7.85 4.62
CA TRP A 213 -21.61 -7.94 5.63
C TRP A 213 -20.21 -8.04 4.99
N MET A 214 -20.12 -8.64 3.80
CA MET A 214 -18.88 -8.69 3.03
C MET A 214 -18.42 -7.30 2.57
N THR A 215 -19.34 -6.35 2.34
CA THR A 215 -18.99 -4.95 2.08
C THR A 215 -18.13 -4.36 3.22
N VAL A 216 -18.51 -4.63 4.48
CA VAL A 216 -17.77 -4.14 5.65
C VAL A 216 -16.42 -4.86 5.78
N VAL A 217 -16.40 -6.18 5.68
CA VAL A 217 -15.17 -6.99 5.84
C VAL A 217 -14.14 -6.65 4.76
N THR A 218 -14.58 -6.55 3.51
CA THR A 218 -13.68 -6.24 2.39
C THR A 218 -13.21 -4.78 2.41
N ALA A 219 -14.08 -3.83 2.83
CA ALA A 219 -13.68 -2.44 3.03
C ALA A 219 -12.66 -2.29 4.17
N MET A 220 -12.81 -3.05 5.29
CA MET A 220 -11.79 -3.10 6.34
C MET A 220 -10.44 -3.61 5.81
N GLY A 221 -10.44 -4.72 5.10
CA GLY A 221 -9.23 -5.30 4.51
C GLY A 221 -8.58 -4.35 3.49
N GLN A 222 -9.38 -3.67 2.67
CA GLN A 222 -8.88 -2.69 1.71
C GLN A 222 -8.27 -1.47 2.41
N MET A 223 -8.92 -0.89 3.40
CA MET A 223 -8.42 0.25 4.15
C MET A 223 -7.10 -0.08 4.86
N PHE A 224 -7.00 -1.28 5.42
CA PHE A 224 -5.80 -1.77 6.09
C PHE A 224 -4.59 -1.79 5.16
N TYR A 225 -4.79 -2.33 3.96
CA TYR A 225 -3.76 -2.41 2.93
C TYR A 225 -3.42 -1.03 2.35
N SER A 226 -4.45 -0.23 2.04
CA SER A 226 -4.30 1.08 1.40
C SER A 226 -3.49 2.05 2.25
N LEU A 227 -3.83 2.20 3.52
CA LEU A 227 -3.17 3.14 4.43
C LEU A 227 -1.80 2.68 4.95
N SER A 228 -1.27 1.55 4.45
CA SER A 228 0.03 0.98 4.87
C SER A 228 0.16 0.76 6.38
N ILE A 229 -0.95 0.40 7.04
CA ILE A 229 -1.00 0.16 8.49
C ILE A 229 -0.40 -1.20 8.83
N ALA A 230 0.23 -1.29 9.98
CA ALA A 230 0.85 -2.50 10.51
C ALA A 230 1.92 -3.13 9.59
N MET A 231 2.59 -2.29 8.80
CA MET A 231 3.72 -2.67 7.94
C MET A 231 5.06 -2.11 8.45
N GLY A 232 5.10 -1.50 9.63
CA GLY A 232 6.28 -0.86 10.19
C GLY A 232 6.71 0.44 9.49
N ILE A 233 6.10 0.79 8.34
CA ILE A 233 6.43 1.99 7.55
C ILE A 233 6.14 3.26 8.35
N LEU A 234 4.95 3.37 8.94
CA LEU A 234 4.54 4.55 9.68
C LEU A 234 5.35 4.75 10.98
N VAL A 235 5.76 3.64 11.63
CA VAL A 235 6.71 3.70 12.76
C VAL A 235 8.05 4.22 12.29
N THR A 236 8.58 3.69 11.18
CA THR A 236 9.86 4.13 10.61
C THR A 236 9.81 5.60 10.21
N PHE A 237 8.78 6.02 9.46
CA PHE A 237 8.63 7.41 9.03
C PHE A 237 8.36 8.37 10.19
N GLY A 238 7.57 7.93 11.19
CA GLY A 238 7.41 8.63 12.44
C GLY A 238 8.73 8.89 13.16
N SER A 239 9.66 7.92 13.12
CA SER A 239 10.99 8.09 13.71
C SER A 239 11.84 9.17 13.03
N TYR A 240 11.54 9.52 11.78
CA TYR A 240 12.18 10.59 11.02
C TYR A 240 11.43 11.93 11.15
N MET A 241 10.25 11.93 11.77
CA MET A 241 9.46 13.14 11.97
C MET A 241 10.10 14.06 13.01
N LYS A 242 10.11 15.37 12.73
CA LYS A 242 10.58 16.37 13.68
C LYS A 242 9.53 16.62 14.76
N GLU A 243 9.97 17.13 15.90
CA GLU A 243 9.11 17.38 17.06
C GLU A 243 8.12 18.54 16.84
N ASP A 244 8.52 19.53 16.03
CA ASP A 244 7.72 20.70 15.66
C ASP A 244 6.64 20.41 14.58
N VAL A 245 6.58 19.18 14.07
CA VAL A 245 5.59 18.76 13.06
C VAL A 245 4.40 18.09 13.75
N SER A 246 3.18 18.60 13.52
CA SER A 246 1.95 18.02 14.06
C SER A 246 1.68 16.62 13.53
N ILE A 247 1.53 15.65 14.44
CA ILE A 247 1.14 14.27 14.08
C ILE A 247 -0.30 14.28 13.54
N GLU A 248 -1.23 14.94 14.25
CA GLU A 248 -2.64 14.92 13.88
C GLU A 248 -2.87 15.52 12.49
N GLU A 249 -2.38 16.73 12.24
CA GLU A 249 -2.52 17.36 10.92
C GLU A 249 -1.82 16.59 9.80
N SER A 250 -0.68 15.96 10.10
CA SER A 250 0.02 15.15 9.12
C SER A 250 -0.75 13.87 8.80
N THR A 251 -1.34 13.23 9.81
CA THR A 251 -2.19 12.05 9.64
C THR A 251 -3.45 12.36 8.84
N GLU A 252 -4.13 13.49 9.15
CA GLU A 252 -5.29 13.95 8.37
C GLU A 252 -4.94 14.17 6.90
N ASN A 253 -3.78 14.75 6.61
CA ASN A 253 -3.34 14.94 5.24
C ASN A 253 -3.06 13.60 4.53
N VAL A 254 -2.42 12.64 5.18
CA VAL A 254 -2.17 11.30 4.59
C VAL A 254 -3.49 10.58 4.31
N GLU A 255 -4.44 10.61 5.27
CA GLU A 255 -5.78 10.05 5.13
C GLU A 255 -6.54 10.66 3.94
N ILE A 256 -6.51 11.99 3.80
CA ILE A 256 -7.15 12.71 2.70
C ILE A 256 -6.51 12.34 1.36
N PHE A 257 -5.18 12.31 1.28
CA PHE A 257 -4.47 11.93 0.05
C PHE A 257 -4.82 10.51 -0.40
N ASP A 258 -4.75 9.54 0.52
CA ASP A 258 -5.05 8.14 0.21
C ASP A 258 -6.50 7.98 -0.26
N THR A 259 -7.45 8.51 0.51
CA THR A 259 -8.88 8.43 0.20
C THR A 259 -9.22 9.13 -1.12
N ALA A 260 -8.65 10.32 -1.37
CA ALA A 260 -8.86 11.05 -2.61
C ALA A 260 -8.35 10.26 -3.83
N ILE A 261 -7.15 9.66 -3.74
CA ILE A 261 -6.62 8.84 -4.83
C ILE A 261 -7.41 7.55 -5.01
N ALA A 262 -7.90 6.91 -3.94
CA ALA A 262 -8.78 5.76 -4.04
C ALA A 262 -10.09 6.12 -4.78
N ILE A 263 -10.70 7.26 -4.46
CA ILE A 263 -11.89 7.77 -5.16
C ILE A 263 -11.56 8.07 -6.63
N MET A 264 -10.44 8.73 -6.89
CA MET A 264 -10.01 9.02 -8.26
C MET A 264 -9.76 7.73 -9.05
N ALA A 265 -9.14 6.71 -8.46
CA ALA A 265 -8.96 5.41 -9.08
C ALA A 265 -10.30 4.72 -9.40
N GLY A 266 -11.27 4.80 -8.48
CA GLY A 266 -12.65 4.36 -8.74
C GLY A 266 -13.26 5.08 -9.93
N LEU A 267 -13.11 6.42 -10.03
CA LEU A 267 -13.59 7.23 -11.15
C LEU A 267 -12.81 7.02 -12.45
N MET A 268 -11.55 6.63 -12.39
CA MET A 268 -10.78 6.25 -13.58
C MET A 268 -11.23 4.92 -14.17
N ILE A 269 -11.52 3.95 -13.33
CA ILE A 269 -11.67 2.55 -13.76
C ILE A 269 -13.14 2.14 -13.91
N ILE A 270 -13.97 2.38 -12.90
CA ILE A 270 -15.37 1.90 -12.92
C ILE A 270 -16.17 2.49 -14.08
N PRO A 271 -16.20 3.82 -14.33
CA PRO A 271 -16.90 4.38 -15.46
C PRO A 271 -16.39 3.91 -16.82
N ALA A 272 -15.05 3.73 -16.96
CA ALA A 272 -14.45 3.22 -18.20
C ALA A 272 -14.88 1.79 -18.48
N VAL A 273 -14.86 0.90 -17.49
CA VAL A 273 -15.32 -0.49 -17.63
C VAL A 273 -16.82 -0.57 -17.89
N PHE A 274 -17.65 0.25 -17.22
CA PHE A 274 -19.08 0.32 -17.48
C PHE A 274 -19.41 0.79 -18.90
N SER A 275 -18.67 1.77 -19.40
CA SER A 275 -18.77 2.21 -20.80
C SER A 275 -18.43 1.10 -21.79
N PHE A 276 -17.43 0.27 -21.47
CA PHE A 276 -16.99 -0.85 -22.31
C PHE A 276 -17.93 -2.08 -22.23
N SER A 277 -18.39 -2.44 -21.02
CA SER A 277 -19.21 -3.64 -20.74
C SER A 277 -20.71 -3.46 -20.91
N GLY A 278 -21.18 -2.23 -21.20
CA GLY A 278 -22.62 -1.94 -21.21
C GLY A 278 -23.25 -1.89 -19.82
N GLY A 279 -22.45 -1.73 -18.76
CA GLY A 279 -22.92 -1.54 -17.39
C GLY A 279 -22.84 -2.77 -16.50
N ASP A 280 -22.12 -3.81 -16.90
CA ASP A 280 -21.92 -5.02 -16.11
C ASP A 280 -20.72 -4.87 -15.13
N PRO A 281 -20.95 -4.80 -13.80
CA PRO A 281 -19.90 -4.69 -12.80
C PRO A 281 -19.04 -5.97 -12.69
N ASP A 282 -19.56 -7.13 -13.09
CA ASP A 282 -18.83 -8.43 -13.01
C ASP A 282 -17.71 -8.53 -14.05
N THR A 283 -17.64 -7.59 -15.00
CA THR A 283 -16.53 -7.45 -15.95
C THR A 283 -15.22 -7.01 -15.27
N LEU A 284 -15.29 -6.39 -14.10
CA LEU A 284 -14.11 -6.04 -13.31
C LEU A 284 -13.53 -7.29 -12.65
N GLN A 285 -12.45 -7.80 -13.22
CA GLN A 285 -11.75 -8.97 -12.69
C GLN A 285 -10.93 -8.63 -11.45
N ALA A 286 -10.73 -9.63 -10.58
CA ALA A 286 -9.92 -9.47 -9.38
C ALA A 286 -8.42 -9.37 -9.67
N GLY A 287 -7.72 -8.65 -8.80
CA GLY A 287 -6.27 -8.64 -8.74
C GLY A 287 -5.57 -8.06 -9.98
N PRO A 288 -4.39 -8.58 -10.32
CA PRO A 288 -3.60 -8.11 -11.47
C PRO A 288 -4.35 -8.17 -12.81
N SER A 289 -5.30 -9.09 -12.95
CA SER A 289 -6.09 -9.25 -14.17
C SER A 289 -6.88 -8.00 -14.55
N LEU A 290 -7.36 -7.23 -13.59
CA LEU A 290 -8.01 -5.95 -13.88
C LEU A 290 -7.05 -5.01 -14.62
N MET A 291 -5.86 -4.83 -14.08
CA MET A 291 -4.90 -3.84 -14.59
C MET A 291 -4.18 -4.30 -15.85
N PHE A 292 -3.85 -5.59 -15.96
CA PHE A 292 -3.01 -6.11 -17.04
C PHE A 292 -3.79 -6.83 -18.16
N ILE A 293 -5.08 -7.10 -17.96
CA ILE A 293 -5.93 -7.73 -18.99
C ILE A 293 -7.10 -6.83 -19.35
N THR A 294 -7.93 -6.44 -18.35
CA THR A 294 -9.17 -5.70 -18.61
C THR A 294 -8.91 -4.27 -19.09
N ILE A 295 -8.07 -3.52 -18.37
CA ILE A 295 -7.80 -2.10 -18.67
C ILE A 295 -7.18 -1.89 -20.05
N PRO A 296 -6.18 -2.67 -20.54
CA PRO A 296 -5.71 -2.54 -21.91
C PRO A 296 -6.79 -2.75 -22.97
N LYS A 297 -7.71 -3.72 -22.77
CA LYS A 297 -8.87 -3.93 -23.66
C LYS A 297 -9.82 -2.73 -23.67
N VAL A 298 -10.09 -2.16 -22.49
CA VAL A 298 -10.90 -0.96 -22.37
C VAL A 298 -10.26 0.21 -23.13
N PHE A 299 -8.97 0.44 -22.94
CA PHE A 299 -8.26 1.51 -23.64
C PHE A 299 -8.22 1.30 -25.16
N GLU A 300 -8.02 0.08 -25.63
CA GLU A 300 -8.05 -0.25 -27.08
C GLU A 300 -9.40 0.09 -27.70
N SER A 301 -10.50 -0.06 -26.95
CA SER A 301 -11.85 0.28 -27.42
C SER A 301 -12.14 1.78 -27.40
N MET A 302 -11.30 2.61 -26.78
CA MET A 302 -11.51 4.03 -26.56
C MET A 302 -10.72 4.91 -27.53
N GLY A 303 -11.32 6.00 -28.02
CA GLY A 303 -10.57 7.06 -28.73
C GLY A 303 -9.45 7.59 -27.85
N PHE A 304 -8.25 7.81 -28.40
CA PHE A 304 -7.02 8.20 -27.67
C PHE A 304 -6.55 7.18 -26.64
N GLY A 305 -7.02 5.93 -26.66
CA GLY A 305 -6.69 4.92 -25.67
C GLY A 305 -5.17 4.67 -25.52
N HIS A 306 -4.41 4.80 -26.61
CA HIS A 306 -2.95 4.71 -26.54
C HIS A 306 -2.33 5.78 -25.60
N VAL A 307 -2.72 7.05 -25.75
CA VAL A 307 -2.22 8.15 -24.90
C VAL A 307 -2.65 7.95 -23.45
N VAL A 308 -3.92 7.56 -23.24
CA VAL A 308 -4.45 7.29 -21.91
C VAL A 308 -3.73 6.10 -21.27
N GLY A 309 -3.39 5.07 -22.05
CA GLY A 309 -2.58 3.94 -21.59
C GLY A 309 -1.19 4.36 -21.10
N VAL A 310 -0.49 5.23 -21.85
CA VAL A 310 0.79 5.81 -21.40
C VAL A 310 0.63 6.55 -20.07
N LEU A 311 -0.36 7.45 -19.98
CA LEU A 311 -0.59 8.24 -18.75
C LEU A 311 -0.99 7.35 -17.56
N PHE A 312 -1.81 6.33 -17.80
CA PHE A 312 -2.25 5.39 -16.77
C PHE A 312 -1.08 4.55 -16.24
N PHE A 313 -0.30 3.90 -17.11
CA PHE A 313 0.83 3.08 -16.64
C PHE A 313 1.98 3.91 -16.08
N LEU A 314 2.13 5.19 -16.48
CA LEU A 314 3.04 6.14 -15.84
C LEU A 314 2.56 6.48 -14.40
N LEU A 315 1.27 6.74 -14.22
CA LEU A 315 0.65 6.95 -12.91
C LEU A 315 0.86 5.71 -12.00
N VAL A 316 0.58 4.52 -12.53
CA VAL A 316 0.76 3.26 -11.81
C VAL A 316 2.22 3.03 -11.44
N LEU A 317 3.16 3.35 -12.33
CA LEU A 317 4.59 3.25 -12.04
C LEU A 317 5.01 4.17 -10.90
N PHE A 318 4.52 5.40 -10.87
CA PHE A 318 4.83 6.33 -9.76
C PHE A 318 4.26 5.83 -8.43
N ALA A 319 3.02 5.35 -8.42
CA ALA A 319 2.42 4.73 -7.24
C ALA A 319 3.21 3.50 -6.77
N ALA A 320 3.64 2.65 -7.70
CA ALA A 320 4.45 1.48 -7.37
C ALA A 320 5.82 1.86 -6.78
N ILE A 321 6.51 2.84 -7.36
CA ILE A 321 7.82 3.29 -6.89
C ILE A 321 7.72 3.91 -5.50
N THR A 322 6.77 4.84 -5.25
CA THR A 322 6.65 5.51 -3.95
C THR A 322 6.37 4.53 -2.81
N SER A 323 5.53 3.53 -3.04
CA SER A 323 5.28 2.47 -2.05
C SER A 323 6.46 1.52 -1.89
N SER A 324 7.15 1.14 -2.99
CA SER A 324 8.32 0.26 -2.94
C SER A 324 9.47 0.88 -2.15
N ILE A 325 9.76 2.19 -2.34
CA ILE A 325 10.79 2.89 -1.56
C ILE A 325 10.42 2.99 -0.07
N ALA A 326 9.15 3.15 0.27
CA ALA A 326 8.71 3.19 1.66
C ALA A 326 8.87 1.84 2.37
N LEU A 327 8.48 0.74 1.71
CA LEU A 327 8.68 -0.62 2.18
C LEU A 327 10.17 -0.93 2.36
N THR A 328 10.98 -0.60 1.35
CA THR A 328 12.43 -0.86 1.38
C THR A 328 13.11 -0.03 2.47
N GLU A 329 12.72 1.23 2.66
CA GLU A 329 13.24 2.10 3.71
C GLU A 329 12.95 1.54 5.11
N SER A 330 11.73 1.03 5.34
CA SER A 330 11.37 0.38 6.61
C SER A 330 12.23 -0.85 6.89
N ALA A 331 12.48 -1.68 5.87
CA ALA A 331 13.36 -2.83 5.95
C ALA A 331 14.82 -2.43 6.26
N VAL A 332 15.37 -1.48 5.50
CA VAL A 332 16.75 -0.98 5.68
C VAL A 332 16.94 -0.37 7.05
N SER A 333 16.02 0.50 7.49
CA SER A 333 16.04 1.12 8.81
C SER A 333 16.09 0.09 9.96
N THR A 334 15.40 -1.04 9.80
CA THR A 334 15.44 -2.13 10.77
C THR A 334 16.83 -2.75 10.86
N PHE A 335 17.51 -3.01 9.73
CA PHE A 335 18.88 -3.53 9.75
C PHE A 335 19.90 -2.50 10.26
N GLU A 336 19.71 -1.20 9.97
CA GLU A 336 20.55 -0.14 10.53
C GLU A 336 20.44 -0.12 12.06
N ASP A 337 19.23 -0.19 12.61
CA ASP A 337 18.98 -0.08 14.05
C ASP A 337 19.37 -1.34 14.84
N GLU A 338 18.96 -2.53 14.36
CA GLU A 338 19.11 -3.77 15.12
C GLU A 338 20.49 -4.41 14.94
N LEU A 339 21.11 -4.25 13.77
CA LEU A 339 22.43 -4.85 13.48
C LEU A 339 23.58 -3.82 13.56
N GLY A 340 23.24 -2.53 13.75
CA GLY A 340 24.24 -1.45 13.78
C GLY A 340 24.97 -1.28 12.44
N TRP A 341 24.33 -1.69 11.32
CA TRP A 341 24.95 -1.58 10.01
C TRP A 341 24.82 -0.16 9.45
N ASN A 342 25.79 0.22 8.63
CA ASN A 342 25.65 1.43 7.85
C ASN A 342 24.64 1.23 6.73
N ARG A 343 24.09 2.33 6.21
CA ARG A 343 23.05 2.33 5.19
C ARG A 343 23.42 1.52 3.94
N GLN A 344 24.66 1.63 3.48
CA GLN A 344 25.11 0.93 2.28
C GLN A 344 25.04 -0.59 2.45
N LYS A 345 25.54 -1.10 3.58
CA LYS A 345 25.50 -2.53 3.91
C LYS A 345 24.07 -3.02 4.10
N ALA A 346 23.24 -2.27 4.83
CA ALA A 346 21.84 -2.60 5.06
C ALA A 346 21.05 -2.64 3.73
N THR A 347 21.19 -1.60 2.88
CA THR A 347 20.55 -1.55 1.57
C THR A 347 21.03 -2.67 0.64
N GLY A 348 22.33 -2.97 0.63
CA GLY A 348 22.87 -4.08 -0.16
C GLY A 348 22.29 -5.43 0.25
N CYS A 349 22.20 -5.69 1.56
CA CYS A 349 21.59 -6.92 2.07
C CYS A 349 20.11 -7.05 1.74
N ILE A 350 19.34 -5.96 1.92
CA ILE A 350 17.92 -5.93 1.51
C ILE A 350 17.79 -6.14 -0.01
N GLY A 351 18.70 -5.56 -0.81
CA GLY A 351 18.75 -5.79 -2.25
C GLY A 351 18.93 -7.26 -2.60
N VAL A 352 19.83 -7.98 -1.91
CA VAL A 352 20.02 -9.43 -2.09
C VAL A 352 18.74 -10.20 -1.72
N ILE A 353 18.07 -9.85 -0.62
CA ILE A 353 16.80 -10.46 -0.22
C ILE A 353 15.70 -10.18 -1.26
N MET A 354 15.62 -8.93 -1.74
CA MET A 354 14.66 -8.55 -2.79
C MET A 354 14.85 -9.38 -4.06
N VAL A 355 16.09 -9.52 -4.53
CA VAL A 355 16.39 -10.32 -5.71
C VAL A 355 16.07 -11.80 -5.46
N ALA A 356 16.52 -12.37 -4.35
CA ALA A 356 16.33 -13.80 -4.07
C ALA A 356 14.84 -14.19 -3.96
N LEU A 357 14.05 -13.46 -3.15
CA LEU A 357 12.62 -13.76 -2.96
C LEU A 357 11.78 -13.28 -4.14
N GLY A 358 12.19 -12.16 -4.77
CA GLY A 358 11.51 -11.63 -5.94
C GLY A 358 11.67 -12.53 -7.17
N SER A 359 12.86 -13.10 -7.40
CA SER A 359 13.06 -14.08 -8.47
C SER A 359 12.22 -15.34 -8.27
N LEU A 360 12.04 -15.84 -7.04
CA LEU A 360 11.09 -16.92 -6.79
C LEU A 360 9.67 -16.53 -7.21
N SER A 361 9.25 -15.31 -6.91
CA SER A 361 7.92 -14.79 -7.27
C SER A 361 7.79 -14.54 -8.78
N ALA A 362 8.80 -13.98 -9.43
CA ALA A 362 8.79 -13.69 -10.87
C ALA A 362 8.80 -14.97 -11.71
N LEU A 363 9.61 -15.95 -11.33
CA LEU A 363 9.73 -17.23 -12.01
C LEU A 363 8.61 -18.22 -11.65
N GLY A 364 7.84 -17.93 -10.60
CA GLY A 364 6.74 -18.78 -10.11
C GLY A 364 5.64 -19.03 -11.13
N TYR A 365 5.41 -18.11 -12.06
CA TYR A 365 4.40 -18.26 -13.12
C TYR A 365 4.97 -18.89 -14.41
N GLY A 366 6.28 -19.14 -14.45
CA GLY A 366 6.99 -19.68 -15.60
C GLY A 366 7.81 -20.93 -15.25
N PRO A 367 9.15 -20.87 -15.24
CA PRO A 367 10.02 -22.01 -14.97
C PRO A 367 9.75 -22.73 -13.64
N LEU A 368 9.27 -22.03 -12.61
CA LEU A 368 8.95 -22.58 -11.30
C LEU A 368 7.44 -22.81 -11.08
N ALA A 369 6.61 -22.74 -12.13
CA ALA A 369 5.15 -22.87 -12.01
C ALA A 369 4.68 -24.19 -11.35
N GLY A 370 5.49 -25.24 -11.45
CA GLY A 370 5.23 -26.53 -10.76
C GLY A 370 5.58 -26.55 -9.28
N VAL A 371 6.21 -25.50 -8.75
CA VAL A 371 6.61 -25.42 -7.33
C VAL A 371 5.68 -24.46 -6.60
N THR A 372 4.82 -25.02 -5.75
CA THR A 372 3.83 -24.24 -4.98
C THR A 372 4.00 -24.43 -3.49
N VAL A 373 3.59 -23.43 -2.71
CA VAL A 373 3.53 -23.47 -1.24
C VAL A 373 2.06 -23.44 -0.81
N PHE A 374 1.57 -24.49 -0.19
CA PHE A 374 0.15 -24.69 0.12
C PHE A 374 -0.79 -24.54 -1.11
N GLY A 375 -0.32 -24.95 -2.28
CA GLY A 375 -1.07 -24.82 -3.54
C GLY A 375 -1.05 -23.43 -4.16
N MET A 376 -0.34 -22.47 -3.58
CA MET A 376 -0.20 -21.09 -4.06
C MET A 376 1.14 -20.91 -4.77
N GLN A 377 1.18 -20.07 -5.81
CA GLN A 377 2.43 -19.58 -6.37
C GLN A 377 3.17 -18.72 -5.35
N PHE A 378 4.49 -18.54 -5.51
CA PHE A 378 5.30 -17.81 -4.52
C PHE A 378 4.79 -16.39 -4.26
N LEU A 379 4.41 -15.63 -5.29
CA LEU A 379 3.85 -14.30 -5.15
C LEU A 379 2.58 -14.33 -4.29
N ASP A 380 1.64 -15.21 -4.63
CA ASP A 380 0.36 -15.33 -3.94
C ASP A 380 0.55 -15.80 -2.49
N PHE A 381 1.51 -16.70 -2.25
CA PHE A 381 1.86 -17.14 -0.91
C PHE A 381 2.44 -16.03 -0.04
N PHE A 382 3.38 -15.23 -0.57
CA PHE A 382 3.93 -14.09 0.19
C PHE A 382 2.88 -13.02 0.44
N ASP A 383 2.00 -12.75 -0.55
CA ASP A 383 0.88 -11.83 -0.37
C ASP A 383 -0.09 -12.32 0.72
N PHE A 384 -0.49 -13.59 0.67
CA PHE A 384 -1.34 -14.19 1.69
C PHE A 384 -0.68 -14.13 3.08
N LEU A 385 0.57 -14.55 3.20
CA LEU A 385 1.28 -14.58 4.48
C LEU A 385 1.38 -13.19 5.10
N THR A 386 1.74 -12.19 4.32
CA THR A 386 1.94 -10.83 4.81
C THR A 386 0.62 -10.10 5.05
N ASN A 387 -0.25 -10.03 4.04
CA ASN A 387 -1.46 -9.22 4.11
C ASN A 387 -2.59 -9.89 4.90
N SER A 388 -2.77 -11.20 4.73
CA SER A 388 -3.89 -11.91 5.35
C SER A 388 -3.59 -12.39 6.77
N VAL A 389 -2.32 -12.65 7.12
CA VAL A 389 -1.93 -13.22 8.41
C VAL A 389 -1.11 -12.24 9.25
N MET A 390 0.05 -11.78 8.73
CA MET A 390 0.99 -11.04 9.57
C MET A 390 0.51 -9.61 9.89
N MET A 391 -0.04 -8.88 8.94
CA MET A 391 -0.50 -7.51 9.16
C MET A 391 -1.62 -7.40 10.20
N PRO A 392 -2.68 -8.21 10.19
CA PRO A 392 -3.69 -8.18 11.25
C PRO A 392 -3.11 -8.51 12.62
N ILE A 393 -2.17 -9.46 12.71
CA ILE A 393 -1.47 -9.79 13.97
C ILE A 393 -0.62 -8.60 14.44
N ALA A 394 0.09 -7.93 13.53
CA ALA A 394 0.87 -6.74 13.83
C ALA A 394 -0.01 -5.59 14.35
N ALA A 395 -1.19 -5.39 13.76
CA ALA A 395 -2.14 -4.38 14.21
C ALA A 395 -2.69 -4.68 15.60
N ILE A 396 -3.05 -5.93 15.88
CA ILE A 396 -3.46 -6.34 17.24
C ILE A 396 -2.31 -6.04 18.21
N ALA A 397 -1.07 -6.38 17.84
CA ALA A 397 0.10 -6.12 18.69
C ALA A 397 0.31 -4.61 18.94
N THR A 398 0.13 -3.74 17.90
CA THR A 398 0.19 -2.28 18.04
C THR A 398 -0.92 -1.77 18.97
N CYS A 399 -2.16 -2.22 18.78
CA CYS A 399 -3.28 -1.83 19.64
C CYS A 399 -3.05 -2.22 21.11
N LEU A 400 -2.57 -3.44 21.35
CA LEU A 400 -2.27 -3.91 22.70
C LEU A 400 -1.08 -3.17 23.32
N LEU A 401 -0.02 -2.91 22.55
CA LEU A 401 1.12 -2.12 23.00
C LEU A 401 0.69 -0.74 23.46
N VAL A 402 -0.08 -0.02 22.62
CA VAL A 402 -0.52 1.33 22.91
C VAL A 402 -1.54 1.35 24.06
N SER A 403 -2.53 0.48 24.05
CA SER A 403 -3.63 0.53 25.03
C SER A 403 -3.29 -0.05 26.39
N ARG A 404 -2.36 -1.04 26.48
CA ARG A 404 -2.08 -1.81 27.72
C ARG A 404 -0.68 -1.58 28.30
N VAL A 405 0.30 -1.23 27.47
CA VAL A 405 1.71 -1.13 27.88
C VAL A 405 2.16 0.32 27.97
N ILE A 406 1.98 1.09 26.88
CA ILE A 406 2.39 2.51 26.85
C ILE A 406 1.40 3.36 27.63
N GLY A 407 0.11 3.12 27.46
CA GLY A 407 -0.98 3.96 27.89
C GLY A 407 -1.30 5.03 26.84
N VAL A 408 -2.60 5.22 26.59
CA VAL A 408 -3.06 6.20 25.58
C VAL A 408 -2.70 7.63 25.94
N GLU A 409 -2.55 7.91 27.24
CA GLU A 409 -2.17 9.22 27.78
C GLU A 409 -0.77 9.66 27.31
N LYS A 410 0.17 8.72 27.14
CA LYS A 410 1.50 9.03 26.59
C LYS A 410 1.45 9.32 25.09
N ILE A 411 0.61 8.62 24.35
CA ILE A 411 0.39 8.93 22.93
C ILE A 411 -0.27 10.29 22.78
N GLU A 412 -1.26 10.59 23.62
CA GLU A 412 -1.91 11.92 23.65
C GLU A 412 -0.89 13.03 23.92
N ALA A 413 -0.02 12.85 24.91
CA ALA A 413 1.05 13.82 25.22
C ALA A 413 1.99 14.00 24.03
N GLU A 414 2.33 12.93 23.32
CA GLU A 414 3.16 13.01 22.13
C GLU A 414 2.45 13.73 20.98
N VAL A 415 1.17 13.43 20.74
CA VAL A 415 0.37 14.09 19.68
C VAL A 415 0.23 15.58 19.94
N THR A 416 0.08 16.01 21.21
CA THR A 416 -0.08 17.40 21.62
C THR A 416 1.24 18.10 21.95
N ALA A 417 2.39 17.50 21.67
CA ALA A 417 3.70 18.08 21.94
C ALA A 417 3.99 19.37 21.15
N ASP A 418 3.25 19.61 20.07
CA ASP A 418 3.27 20.83 19.25
C ASP A 418 2.30 21.91 19.75
N GLU A 419 1.79 21.78 20.98
CA GLU A 419 0.81 22.69 21.63
C GLU A 419 -0.55 22.78 20.92
N LYS A 420 -0.84 21.85 19.97
CA LYS A 420 -2.13 21.77 19.28
C LYS A 420 -3.07 20.79 19.94
N PRO A 421 -4.40 21.01 19.87
CA PRO A 421 -5.37 20.10 20.47
C PRO A 421 -5.47 18.79 19.67
N PHE A 422 -5.61 17.65 20.36
CA PHE A 422 -5.94 16.38 19.77
C PHE A 422 -7.46 16.28 19.52
N ARG A 423 -7.90 16.69 18.32
CA ARG A 423 -9.34 16.87 18.00
C ARG A 423 -10.11 15.56 18.02
N ARG A 424 -9.54 14.48 17.43
CA ARG A 424 -10.18 13.17 17.35
C ARG A 424 -9.80 12.22 18.50
N LYS A 425 -9.36 12.76 19.65
CA LYS A 425 -8.95 12.00 20.85
C LYS A 425 -9.97 10.95 21.28
N LYS A 426 -11.27 11.26 21.28
CA LYS A 426 -12.33 10.31 21.71
C LYS A 426 -12.41 9.11 20.75
N ILE A 427 -12.32 9.36 19.45
CA ILE A 427 -12.32 8.31 18.41
C ILE A 427 -11.08 7.45 18.58
N PHE A 428 -9.90 8.07 18.67
CA PHE A 428 -8.63 7.37 18.89
C PHE A 428 -8.70 6.44 20.11
N ASN A 429 -9.13 6.94 21.26
CA ASN A 429 -9.17 6.17 22.50
C ASN A 429 -10.14 5.00 22.45
N PHE A 430 -11.30 5.19 21.84
CA PHE A 430 -12.28 4.13 21.67
C PHE A 430 -11.81 3.06 20.69
N MET A 431 -11.29 3.49 19.54
CA MET A 431 -10.82 2.58 18.49
C MET A 431 -9.61 1.76 18.95
N ILE A 432 -8.58 2.39 19.50
CA ILE A 432 -7.34 1.70 19.89
C ILE A 432 -7.54 0.69 21.02
N ARG A 433 -8.47 0.99 21.96
CA ARG A 433 -8.73 0.13 23.13
C ARG A 433 -9.67 -1.03 22.81
N TYR A 434 -10.68 -0.84 21.98
CA TYR A 434 -11.79 -1.77 21.81
C TYR A 434 -11.98 -2.25 20.38
N LEU A 435 -12.31 -1.38 19.44
CA LEU A 435 -12.67 -1.80 18.08
C LEU A 435 -11.48 -2.18 17.22
N GLY A 436 -10.34 -1.54 17.38
CA GLY A 436 -9.14 -1.83 16.57
C GLY A 436 -8.70 -3.29 16.65
N PRO A 437 -8.50 -3.87 17.84
CA PRO A 437 -8.17 -5.29 17.96
C PRO A 437 -9.26 -6.22 17.40
N VAL A 438 -10.53 -5.85 17.57
CA VAL A 438 -11.66 -6.64 17.04
C VAL A 438 -11.67 -6.61 15.50
N PHE A 439 -11.49 -5.44 14.89
CA PHE A 439 -11.44 -5.31 13.43
C PHE A 439 -10.27 -6.10 12.85
N ALA A 440 -9.09 -5.99 13.45
CA ALA A 440 -7.93 -6.76 13.02
C ALA A 440 -8.16 -8.28 13.15
N ALA A 441 -8.82 -8.72 14.22
CA ALA A 441 -9.19 -10.14 14.39
C ALA A 441 -10.21 -10.61 13.34
N ILE A 442 -11.22 -9.78 12.99
CA ILE A 442 -12.18 -10.09 11.92
C ILE A 442 -11.45 -10.21 10.57
N ILE A 443 -10.53 -9.29 10.25
CA ILE A 443 -9.73 -9.37 9.02
C ILE A 443 -8.91 -10.65 8.99
N LEU A 444 -8.23 -11.00 10.08
CA LEU A 444 -7.44 -12.24 10.18
C LEU A 444 -8.29 -13.48 9.91
N VAL A 445 -9.41 -13.61 10.64
CA VAL A 445 -10.27 -14.80 10.53
C VAL A 445 -10.90 -14.88 9.14
N SER A 446 -11.43 -13.77 8.60
CA SER A 446 -12.06 -13.76 7.28
C SER A 446 -11.05 -14.03 6.15
N SER A 447 -9.86 -13.46 6.22
CA SER A 447 -8.81 -13.69 5.20
C SER A 447 -8.31 -15.13 5.21
N VAL A 448 -8.12 -15.74 6.40
CA VAL A 448 -7.75 -17.14 6.51
C VAL A 448 -8.89 -18.05 6.03
N ALA A 449 -10.14 -17.76 6.41
CA ALA A 449 -11.30 -18.51 5.95
C ALA A 449 -11.47 -18.45 4.41
N ASN A 450 -11.19 -17.28 3.80
CA ASN A 450 -11.17 -17.14 2.35
C ASN A 450 -10.06 -17.99 1.70
N ALA A 451 -8.85 -17.97 2.24
CA ALA A 451 -7.74 -18.76 1.73
C ALA A 451 -7.97 -20.27 1.84
N LEU A 452 -8.73 -20.70 2.86
CA LEU A 452 -9.14 -22.11 3.02
C LEU A 452 -10.38 -22.47 2.19
N GLY A 453 -10.94 -21.54 1.43
CA GLY A 453 -12.13 -21.76 0.61
C GLY A 453 -13.45 -21.89 1.39
N TRP A 454 -13.46 -21.51 2.68
CA TRP A 454 -14.68 -21.56 3.52
C TRP A 454 -15.65 -20.41 3.21
N ILE A 455 -15.12 -19.28 2.74
CA ILE A 455 -15.87 -18.12 2.25
C ILE A 455 -15.23 -17.62 0.96
N SER A 456 -15.98 -16.88 0.12
CA SER A 456 -15.45 -16.20 -1.06
C SER A 456 -15.44 -14.67 -0.84
N MET A 457 -14.27 -14.06 -0.91
CA MET A 457 -14.08 -12.61 -0.79
C MET A 457 -13.63 -11.98 -2.11
#